data_a272627b96dd97746ba4035b8de3c153
#
_entry.id   a272627b96dd97746ba4035b8de3c153
#
_cell.length_a   1.000
_cell.length_b   1.000
_cell.length_c   1.000
_cell.angle_alpha   90.00
_cell.angle_beta   90.00
_cell.angle_gamma   90.00
#
_symmetry.space_group_name_H-M   'P 1'
#
loop_
_entity.id
_entity.type
_entity.pdbx_description
1 polymer ?
#
loop_
_entity_poly.entity_id
_entity_poly.type
_entity_poly.pdbx_seq_one_letter_code
_entity_poly.pdbx_strand_id
1 'polypeptide(L)'
;MFALTMLSMLAVSACAAAGNTGFTDVDADAWYAEAVAYCQEHNLMYGTSDTAFEPESDLTRAMLVTVLYRSAGSPAVTGADNFTDTEEGAYYADAVVWASQQSIVNGYGNGLFGTNDPVTREQMTAIFWRYAGRPEGSGSHSFSDADAVASYAVDAVNWADESGIIVSVSGSVFDPKSNATRAQVASALMNLDLRKQTTPTPDMADGSSILIAYFSFEGHTKQIAEDIYAQIGGDLFEIMPEKPYIGTRNDLSGIASAELRENARPALATHVNNMDQYDVVFVGYPCWWSDAPMVVFTFLEEYDFSGKTIVPFTSYGTSGWGNSLASIQRSVGNNATIAEGFSVQEDDMQDLSARVTTWLQGLELAK
;
A
#
# COMPACT_ATOMS: atom_id res chain seq x y z
N MET A 1 27.99 46.58 -0.33
CA MET A 1 28.39 45.47 -1.19
C MET A 1 27.66 44.22 -0.67
N PHE A 2 26.45 43.99 -1.15
CA PHE A 2 25.60 42.87 -0.71
C PHE A 2 25.80 41.74 -1.72
N ALA A 3 26.31 40.62 -1.23
CA ALA A 3 26.42 39.40 -2.01
C ALA A 3 25.08 38.65 -1.93
N LEU A 4 24.40 38.56 -3.06
CA LEU A 4 23.16 37.82 -3.25
C LEU A 4 23.55 36.38 -3.57
N THR A 5 23.43 35.48 -2.60
CA THR A 5 23.60 34.05 -2.83
C THR A 5 22.32 33.51 -3.47
N MET A 6 22.37 33.23 -4.77
CA MET A 6 21.36 32.45 -5.48
C MET A 6 21.36 31.02 -4.94
N LEU A 7 20.28 30.64 -4.29
CA LEU A 7 19.94 29.27 -3.96
C LEU A 7 19.38 28.64 -5.24
N SER A 8 20.18 27.86 -5.93
CA SER A 8 19.74 27.06 -7.07
C SER A 8 18.87 25.92 -6.57
N MET A 9 17.54 26.05 -6.75
CA MET A 9 16.63 24.90 -6.72
C MET A 9 17.01 23.97 -7.87
N LEU A 10 17.63 22.86 -7.55
CA LEU A 10 17.68 21.71 -8.45
C LEU A 10 16.27 21.12 -8.49
N ALA A 11 15.52 21.49 -9.52
CA ALA A 11 14.37 20.73 -9.95
C ALA A 11 14.90 19.38 -10.44
N VAL A 12 14.73 18.34 -9.65
CA VAL A 12 14.88 16.97 -10.11
C VAL A 12 13.71 16.72 -11.05
N SER A 13 13.95 16.92 -12.34
CA SER A 13 13.06 16.49 -13.41
C SER A 13 13.18 14.97 -13.50
N ALA A 14 12.36 14.26 -12.73
CA ALA A 14 12.05 12.87 -13.04
C ALA A 14 11.16 12.89 -14.30
N CYS A 15 11.80 12.95 -15.47
CA CYS A 15 11.15 12.67 -16.73
C CYS A 15 10.97 11.15 -16.80
N ALA A 16 9.98 10.61 -16.10
CA ALA A 16 9.41 9.34 -16.44
C ALA A 16 8.78 9.54 -17.84
N ALA A 17 9.23 8.79 -18.82
CA ALA A 17 8.58 8.75 -20.13
C ALA A 17 7.11 8.43 -19.88
N ALA A 18 6.22 9.33 -20.29
CA ALA A 18 4.77 9.12 -20.22
C ALA A 18 4.46 7.74 -20.79
N GLY A 19 4.04 6.81 -19.94
CA GLY A 19 3.83 5.43 -20.32
C GLY A 19 2.77 5.37 -21.42
N ASN A 20 3.11 4.77 -22.55
CA ASN A 20 2.12 4.50 -23.59
C ASN A 20 1.11 3.49 -23.05
N THR A 21 -0.02 3.95 -22.58
CA THR A 21 -1.11 3.13 -22.02
C THR A 21 -1.76 2.22 -23.06
N GLY A 22 -1.54 2.48 -24.37
CA GLY A 22 -2.25 1.82 -25.46
C GLY A 22 -3.68 2.32 -25.66
N PHE A 23 -4.20 3.20 -24.78
CA PHE A 23 -5.52 3.81 -24.95
C PHE A 23 -5.46 4.99 -25.90
N THR A 24 -6.36 5.02 -26.89
CA THR A 24 -6.39 6.07 -27.92
C THR A 24 -7.07 7.36 -27.47
N ASP A 25 -7.78 7.30 -26.35
CA ASP A 25 -8.52 8.40 -25.71
C ASP A 25 -7.81 8.99 -24.48
N VAL A 26 -6.57 8.59 -24.25
CA VAL A 26 -5.68 9.16 -23.22
C VAL A 26 -4.56 9.90 -23.93
N ASP A 27 -4.66 11.23 -23.93
CA ASP A 27 -3.58 12.08 -24.44
C ASP A 27 -2.38 12.01 -23.48
N ALA A 28 -1.18 11.82 -24.01
CA ALA A 28 0.04 11.70 -23.21
C ALA A 28 0.34 12.95 -22.37
N ASP A 29 -0.14 14.12 -22.79
CA ASP A 29 0.01 15.39 -22.10
C ASP A 29 -1.18 15.72 -21.18
N ALA A 30 -2.19 14.83 -21.08
CA ALA A 30 -3.32 15.03 -20.18
C ALA A 30 -2.89 14.94 -18.72
N TRP A 31 -3.49 15.78 -17.85
CA TRP A 31 -3.19 15.82 -16.42
C TRP A 31 -3.35 14.46 -15.70
N TYR A 32 -4.13 13.56 -16.27
CA TYR A 32 -4.41 12.23 -15.74
C TYR A 32 -3.61 11.10 -16.41
N ALA A 33 -2.80 11.41 -17.44
CA ALA A 33 -2.13 10.37 -18.23
C ALA A 33 -1.21 9.47 -17.38
N GLU A 34 -0.43 10.06 -16.50
CA GLU A 34 0.43 9.34 -15.56
C GLU A 34 -0.39 8.44 -14.60
N ALA A 35 -1.50 8.96 -14.09
CA ALA A 35 -2.36 8.20 -13.18
C ALA A 35 -3.05 7.02 -13.88
N VAL A 36 -3.45 7.18 -15.15
CA VAL A 36 -4.01 6.08 -15.95
C VAL A 36 -2.94 5.01 -16.20
N ALA A 37 -1.73 5.42 -16.56
CA ALA A 37 -0.61 4.51 -16.77
C ALA A 37 -0.28 3.74 -15.47
N TYR A 38 -0.20 4.45 -14.34
CA TYR A 38 0.00 3.86 -13.03
C TYR A 38 -1.07 2.81 -12.70
N CYS A 39 -2.35 3.17 -12.84
CA CYS A 39 -3.45 2.25 -12.54
C CYS A 39 -3.46 1.02 -13.44
N GLN A 40 -3.05 1.15 -14.71
CA GLN A 40 -2.93 0.03 -15.64
C GLN A 40 -1.76 -0.88 -15.25
N GLU A 41 -0.60 -0.32 -14.98
CA GLU A 41 0.61 -1.05 -14.60
C GLU A 41 0.40 -1.87 -13.32
N HIS A 42 -0.30 -1.29 -12.34
CA HIS A 42 -0.59 -1.94 -11.05
C HIS A 42 -1.90 -2.76 -11.06
N ASN A 43 -2.52 -2.97 -12.22
CA ASN A 43 -3.77 -3.73 -12.38
C ASN A 43 -4.95 -3.21 -11.54
N LEU A 44 -4.97 -1.92 -11.22
CA LEU A 44 -6.00 -1.29 -10.40
C LEU A 44 -7.23 -0.92 -11.23
N MET A 45 -7.01 -0.29 -12.38
CA MET A 45 -8.08 0.08 -13.33
C MET A 45 -7.75 -0.44 -14.73
N TYR A 46 -8.77 -0.93 -15.39
CA TYR A 46 -8.69 -1.39 -16.78
C TYR A 46 -9.43 -0.43 -17.71
N GLY A 47 -9.13 -0.50 -19.01
CA GLY A 47 -9.93 0.17 -20.03
C GLY A 47 -11.37 -0.32 -20.07
N THR A 48 -12.25 0.45 -20.67
CA THR A 48 -13.62 0.04 -21.02
C THR A 48 -13.62 -0.86 -22.24
N SER A 49 -12.51 -0.80 -23.00
CA SER A 49 -12.15 -1.70 -24.09
C SER A 49 -10.64 -1.84 -24.19
N ASP A 50 -10.15 -2.64 -25.16
CA ASP A 50 -8.71 -2.80 -25.41
C ASP A 50 -8.01 -1.48 -25.80
N THR A 51 -8.76 -0.49 -26.28
CA THR A 51 -8.20 0.78 -26.81
C THR A 51 -8.80 2.03 -26.20
N ALA A 52 -9.75 1.92 -25.27
CA ALA A 52 -10.40 3.06 -24.63
C ALA A 52 -10.37 2.94 -23.09
N PHE A 53 -10.03 4.03 -22.43
CA PHE A 53 -10.09 4.18 -20.97
C PHE A 53 -11.35 4.92 -20.52
N GLU A 54 -11.85 5.83 -21.35
CA GLU A 54 -12.97 6.74 -21.07
C GLU A 54 -12.75 7.61 -19.84
N PRO A 55 -11.69 8.47 -19.85
CA PRO A 55 -11.26 9.22 -18.66
C PRO A 55 -12.32 10.14 -18.08
N GLU A 56 -13.19 10.73 -18.92
CA GLU A 56 -14.24 11.68 -18.51
C GLU A 56 -15.56 10.98 -18.15
N SER A 57 -15.67 9.68 -18.29
CA SER A 57 -16.88 8.94 -17.92
C SER A 57 -17.02 8.83 -16.41
N ASP A 58 -18.26 8.91 -15.94
CA ASP A 58 -18.61 8.75 -14.51
C ASP A 58 -18.22 7.35 -14.00
N LEU A 59 -17.75 7.28 -12.77
CA LEU A 59 -17.49 6.01 -12.10
C LEU A 59 -18.67 5.63 -11.19
N THR A 60 -19.09 4.36 -11.26
CA THR A 60 -20.14 3.87 -10.35
C THR A 60 -19.57 3.48 -8.98
N ARG A 61 -20.45 3.38 -7.98
CA ARG A 61 -20.05 2.95 -6.63
C ARG A 61 -19.45 1.53 -6.63
N ALA A 62 -20.01 0.61 -7.42
CA ALA A 62 -19.46 -0.75 -7.55
C ALA A 62 -18.06 -0.74 -8.18
N MET A 63 -17.84 0.08 -9.20
CA MET A 63 -16.50 0.25 -9.81
C MET A 63 -15.50 0.80 -8.79
N LEU A 64 -15.89 1.83 -8.00
CA LEU A 64 -15.00 2.43 -7.01
C LEU A 64 -14.54 1.40 -5.97
N VAL A 65 -15.46 0.64 -5.37
CA VAL A 65 -15.05 -0.38 -4.38
C VAL A 65 -14.24 -1.50 -5.00
N THR A 66 -14.48 -1.84 -6.28
CA THR A 66 -13.68 -2.84 -7.00
C THR A 66 -12.25 -2.37 -7.19
N VAL A 67 -12.04 -1.11 -7.52
CA VAL A 67 -10.70 -0.52 -7.66
C VAL A 67 -9.97 -0.52 -6.32
N LEU A 68 -10.63 -0.13 -5.23
CA LEU A 68 -10.05 -0.17 -3.88
C LEU A 68 -9.75 -1.60 -3.40
N TYR A 69 -10.62 -2.55 -3.72
CA TYR A 69 -10.42 -3.97 -3.43
C TYR A 69 -9.16 -4.52 -4.11
N ARG A 70 -8.93 -4.14 -5.38
CA ARG A 70 -7.71 -4.48 -6.11
C ARG A 70 -6.47 -3.81 -5.49
N SER A 71 -6.56 -2.52 -5.13
CA SER A 71 -5.48 -1.82 -4.42
C SER A 71 -5.16 -2.45 -3.05
N ALA A 72 -6.13 -3.12 -2.43
CA ALA A 72 -5.92 -3.91 -1.21
C ALA A 72 -5.36 -5.33 -1.47
N GLY A 73 -5.03 -5.67 -2.72
CA GLY A 73 -4.53 -6.99 -3.10
C GLY A 73 -5.62 -8.06 -3.25
N SER A 74 -6.88 -7.68 -3.39
CA SER A 74 -8.04 -8.58 -3.54
C SER A 74 -8.10 -9.69 -2.49
N PRO A 75 -8.11 -9.34 -1.19
CA PRO A 75 -8.09 -10.33 -0.12
C PRO A 75 -9.28 -11.27 -0.19
N ALA A 76 -9.10 -12.53 0.19
CA ALA A 76 -10.19 -13.49 0.23
C ALA A 76 -11.32 -13.02 1.15
N VAL A 77 -12.54 -13.10 0.68
CA VAL A 77 -13.74 -12.74 1.45
C VAL A 77 -14.57 -13.95 1.76
N THR A 78 -15.29 -13.92 2.88
CA THR A 78 -16.23 -14.97 3.28
C THR A 78 -17.58 -14.33 3.65
N GLY A 79 -18.67 -15.02 3.40
CA GLY A 79 -20.03 -14.52 3.63
C GLY A 79 -20.57 -13.76 2.43
N ALA A 80 -21.67 -13.06 2.65
CA ALA A 80 -22.36 -12.25 1.64
C ALA A 80 -22.59 -10.84 2.19
N ASP A 81 -22.80 -9.88 1.30
CA ASP A 81 -23.34 -8.59 1.71
C ASP A 81 -24.83 -8.67 2.07
N ASN A 82 -25.35 -7.60 2.64
CA ASN A 82 -26.77 -7.51 3.04
C ASN A 82 -27.57 -6.58 2.11
N PHE A 83 -27.07 -6.30 0.91
CA PHE A 83 -27.72 -5.41 -0.04
C PHE A 83 -28.61 -6.19 -1.00
N THR A 84 -29.69 -5.56 -1.42
CA THR A 84 -30.71 -6.20 -2.28
C THR A 84 -30.52 -5.85 -3.77
N ASP A 85 -29.59 -4.96 -4.09
CA ASP A 85 -29.27 -4.48 -5.44
C ASP A 85 -27.85 -4.91 -5.89
N THR A 86 -27.27 -5.88 -5.20
CA THR A 86 -26.02 -6.56 -5.59
C THR A 86 -26.35 -7.96 -6.14
N GLU A 87 -25.49 -8.45 -7.04
CA GLU A 87 -25.66 -9.76 -7.66
C GLU A 87 -24.49 -10.67 -7.27
N GLU A 88 -24.82 -11.87 -6.78
CA GLU A 88 -23.82 -12.90 -6.47
C GLU A 88 -23.07 -13.30 -7.76
N GLY A 89 -21.73 -13.37 -7.67
CA GLY A 89 -20.88 -13.71 -8.82
C GLY A 89 -20.64 -12.56 -9.80
N ALA A 90 -21.19 -11.37 -9.57
CA ALA A 90 -20.82 -10.18 -10.33
C ALA A 90 -19.37 -9.78 -10.06
N TYR A 91 -18.73 -9.06 -11.01
CA TYR A 91 -17.33 -8.65 -10.91
C TYR A 91 -16.99 -7.82 -9.66
N TYR A 92 -17.99 -7.23 -9.04
CA TYR A 92 -17.88 -6.38 -7.86
C TYR A 92 -18.30 -7.10 -6.56
N ALA A 93 -18.84 -8.32 -6.62
CA ALA A 93 -19.47 -8.97 -5.47
C ALA A 93 -18.52 -9.06 -4.27
N ASP A 94 -17.34 -9.63 -4.48
CA ASP A 94 -16.31 -9.76 -3.42
C ASP A 94 -15.86 -8.39 -2.90
N ALA A 95 -15.72 -7.41 -3.79
CA ALA A 95 -15.33 -6.07 -3.43
C ALA A 95 -16.37 -5.37 -2.53
N VAL A 96 -17.66 -5.57 -2.80
CA VAL A 96 -18.75 -5.01 -1.97
C VAL A 96 -18.79 -5.69 -0.60
N VAL A 97 -18.67 -7.02 -0.55
CA VAL A 97 -18.58 -7.77 0.71
C VAL A 97 -17.39 -7.27 1.54
N TRP A 98 -16.21 -7.22 0.95
CA TRP A 98 -15.00 -6.73 1.61
C TRP A 98 -15.15 -5.29 2.13
N ALA A 99 -15.56 -4.36 1.27
CA ALA A 99 -15.67 -2.95 1.63
C ALA A 99 -16.70 -2.70 2.74
N SER A 100 -17.78 -3.50 2.78
CA SER A 100 -18.78 -3.45 3.84
C SER A 100 -18.25 -3.99 5.16
N GLN A 101 -17.55 -5.13 5.14
CA GLN A 101 -16.93 -5.73 6.33
C GLN A 101 -15.87 -4.83 6.95
N GLN A 102 -15.11 -4.12 6.12
CA GLN A 102 -14.10 -3.15 6.55
C GLN A 102 -14.69 -1.78 6.92
N SER A 103 -16.02 -1.61 6.87
CA SER A 103 -16.69 -0.31 7.12
C SER A 103 -16.18 0.83 6.22
N ILE A 104 -15.66 0.50 5.04
CA ILE A 104 -15.25 1.45 4.00
C ILE A 104 -16.49 2.05 3.34
N VAL A 105 -17.48 1.21 3.09
CA VAL A 105 -18.78 1.62 2.56
C VAL A 105 -19.91 1.17 3.46
N ASN A 106 -20.96 2.01 3.51
CA ASN A 106 -22.27 1.66 4.04
C ASN A 106 -23.28 1.87 2.91
N GLY A 107 -24.31 1.04 2.84
CA GLY A 107 -25.41 1.30 1.91
C GLY A 107 -26.17 2.58 2.25
N TYR A 108 -27.21 2.85 1.52
CA TYR A 108 -28.07 4.04 1.72
C TYR A 108 -29.03 3.94 2.93
N GLY A 109 -28.90 2.91 3.75
CA GLY A 109 -29.74 2.70 4.95
C GLY A 109 -31.09 2.05 4.69
N ASN A 110 -31.42 1.76 3.42
CA ASN A 110 -32.66 1.12 2.98
C ASN A 110 -32.45 -0.29 2.40
N GLY A 111 -31.29 -0.90 2.64
CA GLY A 111 -30.91 -2.20 2.08
C GLY A 111 -30.31 -2.13 0.66
N LEU A 112 -30.08 -0.93 0.14
CA LEU A 112 -29.45 -0.73 -1.17
C LEU A 112 -28.00 -0.29 -1.00
N PHE A 113 -27.14 -0.83 -1.84
CA PHE A 113 -25.76 -0.39 -2.01
C PHE A 113 -25.64 0.81 -2.96
N GLY A 114 -26.47 0.85 -4.00
CA GLY A 114 -26.38 1.80 -5.09
C GLY A 114 -25.38 1.35 -6.15
N THR A 115 -25.40 0.08 -6.53
CA THR A 115 -24.40 -0.59 -7.38
C THR A 115 -24.04 0.19 -8.65
N ASN A 116 -25.05 0.68 -9.35
CA ASN A 116 -24.88 1.39 -10.64
C ASN A 116 -24.98 2.92 -10.50
N ASP A 117 -25.13 3.45 -9.29
CA ASP A 117 -25.20 4.89 -9.10
C ASP A 117 -23.83 5.52 -9.32
N PRO A 118 -23.73 6.63 -10.05
CA PRO A 118 -22.51 7.40 -10.11
C PRO A 118 -22.11 7.86 -8.69
N VAL A 119 -20.82 7.82 -8.40
CA VAL A 119 -20.31 8.31 -7.12
C VAL A 119 -19.99 9.79 -7.23
N THR A 120 -20.49 10.61 -6.32
CA THR A 120 -20.11 12.04 -6.30
C THR A 120 -18.68 12.20 -5.75
N ARG A 121 -18.06 13.36 -6.02
CA ARG A 121 -16.69 13.66 -5.58
C ARG A 121 -16.57 13.63 -4.05
N GLU A 122 -17.54 14.18 -3.31
CA GLU A 122 -17.53 14.06 -1.84
C GLU A 122 -17.71 12.63 -1.34
N GLN A 123 -18.53 11.82 -2.04
CA GLN A 123 -18.69 10.39 -1.71
C GLN A 123 -17.42 9.59 -1.99
N MET A 124 -16.79 9.82 -3.14
CA MET A 124 -15.51 9.24 -3.48
C MET A 124 -14.47 9.54 -2.40
N THR A 125 -14.34 10.81 -2.03
CA THR A 125 -13.38 11.26 -1.02
C THR A 125 -13.65 10.63 0.35
N ALA A 126 -14.91 10.54 0.77
CA ALA A 126 -15.29 9.88 2.03
C ALA A 126 -14.99 8.37 2.01
N ILE A 127 -15.12 7.69 0.88
CA ILE A 127 -14.78 6.28 0.70
C ILE A 127 -13.26 6.10 0.75
N PHE A 128 -12.47 6.94 0.06
CA PHE A 128 -11.01 6.92 0.14
C PHE A 128 -10.50 7.17 1.56
N TRP A 129 -11.07 8.14 2.27
CA TRP A 129 -10.73 8.45 3.65
C TRP A 129 -10.95 7.27 4.60
N ARG A 130 -12.10 6.57 4.45
CA ARG A 130 -12.39 5.37 5.25
C ARG A 130 -11.44 4.22 4.90
N TYR A 131 -11.13 4.07 3.62
CA TYR A 131 -10.14 3.08 3.16
C TYR A 131 -8.73 3.37 3.71
N ALA A 132 -8.36 4.63 3.86
CA ALA A 132 -7.12 5.05 4.50
C ALA A 132 -7.11 4.93 6.04
N GLY A 133 -8.18 4.39 6.65
CA GLY A 133 -8.27 4.23 8.10
C GLY A 133 -8.79 5.46 8.86
N ARG A 134 -9.41 6.42 8.17
CA ARG A 134 -9.95 7.68 8.74
C ARG A 134 -8.89 8.53 9.45
N PRO A 135 -7.79 8.86 8.77
CA PRO A 135 -6.76 9.70 9.38
C PRO A 135 -7.31 11.06 9.78
N GLU A 136 -6.81 11.61 10.88
CA GLU A 136 -7.15 12.97 11.30
C GLU A 136 -6.54 13.98 10.32
N GLY A 137 -7.30 15.04 9.98
CA GLY A 137 -6.82 16.21 9.25
C GLY A 137 -6.70 17.41 10.17
N SER A 138 -5.98 18.45 9.75
CA SER A 138 -5.82 19.68 10.54
C SER A 138 -7.13 20.50 10.66
N GLY A 139 -8.18 20.07 9.96
CA GLY A 139 -9.48 20.74 9.95
C GLY A 139 -9.56 21.96 9.04
N SER A 140 -8.59 22.15 8.16
CA SER A 140 -8.58 23.23 7.15
C SER A 140 -8.59 22.63 5.73
N HIS A 141 -9.16 23.39 4.81
CA HIS A 141 -9.17 23.07 3.38
C HIS A 141 -8.94 24.34 2.57
N SER A 142 -8.46 24.19 1.34
CA SER A 142 -8.18 25.28 0.42
C SER A 142 -9.37 25.63 -0.52
N PHE A 143 -10.46 24.84 -0.46
CA PHE A 143 -11.55 24.95 -1.43
C PHE A 143 -12.52 26.09 -1.11
N SER A 144 -12.83 26.88 -2.14
CA SER A 144 -13.73 28.05 -2.04
C SER A 144 -15.21 27.69 -1.92
N ASP A 145 -15.58 26.46 -2.26
CA ASP A 145 -16.94 25.90 -2.22
C ASP A 145 -17.15 24.85 -1.10
N ALA A 146 -16.33 24.90 -0.09
CA ALA A 146 -16.37 23.95 1.03
C ALA A 146 -17.69 23.94 1.79
N ASP A 147 -18.42 25.05 1.83
CA ASP A 147 -19.76 25.13 2.43
C ASP A 147 -20.79 24.21 1.71
N ALA A 148 -20.51 23.79 0.48
CA ALA A 148 -21.33 22.86 -0.27
C ALA A 148 -21.06 21.38 0.10
N VAL A 149 -19.97 21.09 0.83
CA VAL A 149 -19.61 19.73 1.28
C VAL A 149 -20.62 19.26 2.34
N ALA A 150 -21.14 18.07 2.17
CA ALA A 150 -22.03 17.48 3.17
C ALA A 150 -21.26 17.17 4.48
N SER A 151 -21.94 17.30 5.62
CA SER A 151 -21.31 17.17 6.94
C SER A 151 -20.58 15.83 7.16
N TYR A 152 -21.04 14.75 6.52
CA TYR A 152 -20.40 13.43 6.63
C TYR A 152 -19.06 13.34 5.89
N ALA A 153 -18.77 14.27 4.99
CA ALA A 153 -17.58 14.26 4.14
C ALA A 153 -16.56 15.36 4.50
N VAL A 154 -16.87 16.24 5.44
CA VAL A 154 -15.99 17.39 5.77
C VAL A 154 -14.61 16.92 6.20
N ASP A 155 -14.51 16.01 7.15
CA ASP A 155 -13.21 15.49 7.63
C ASP A 155 -12.43 14.81 6.52
N ALA A 156 -13.14 14.06 5.67
CA ALA A 156 -12.54 13.37 4.53
C ALA A 156 -11.99 14.35 3.50
N VAL A 157 -12.72 15.44 3.22
CA VAL A 157 -12.30 16.47 2.25
C VAL A 157 -11.11 17.26 2.79
N ASN A 158 -11.12 17.63 4.07
CA ASN A 158 -9.99 18.30 4.71
C ASN A 158 -8.73 17.42 4.63
N TRP A 159 -8.82 16.17 5.04
CA TRP A 159 -7.71 15.24 4.96
C TRP A 159 -7.20 15.05 3.52
N ALA A 160 -8.10 14.89 2.55
CA ALA A 160 -7.72 14.61 1.18
C ALA A 160 -7.09 15.82 0.48
N ASP A 161 -7.49 17.06 0.83
CA ASP A 161 -6.86 18.28 0.38
C ASP A 161 -5.44 18.43 0.95
N GLU A 162 -5.31 18.38 2.29
CA GLU A 162 -4.01 18.44 2.97
C GLU A 162 -3.04 17.35 2.50
N SER A 163 -3.60 16.21 2.16
CA SER A 163 -2.85 15.05 1.70
C SER A 163 -2.50 15.11 0.22
N GLY A 164 -3.04 16.06 -0.56
CA GLY A 164 -2.86 16.10 -2.00
C GLY A 164 -3.46 14.89 -2.74
N ILE A 165 -4.38 14.15 -2.11
CA ILE A 165 -5.02 12.99 -2.72
C ILE A 165 -6.03 13.41 -3.76
N ILE A 166 -6.78 14.47 -3.49
CA ILE A 166 -7.73 15.05 -4.44
C ILE A 166 -7.23 16.41 -4.93
N VAL A 167 -7.59 16.71 -6.16
CA VAL A 167 -7.28 17.99 -6.80
C VAL A 167 -8.57 18.77 -7.05
N SER A 168 -8.46 20.12 -7.08
CA SER A 168 -9.53 21.00 -7.51
C SER A 168 -9.90 20.73 -8.97
N VAL A 169 -11.16 20.95 -9.33
CA VAL A 169 -11.61 20.86 -10.73
C VAL A 169 -11.23 22.11 -11.52
N SER A 170 -11.16 23.26 -10.85
CA SER A 170 -10.74 24.54 -11.44
C SER A 170 -10.36 25.52 -10.33
N GLY A 171 -9.15 26.06 -10.36
CA GLY A 171 -8.67 27.00 -9.34
C GLY A 171 -8.75 26.39 -7.95
N SER A 172 -9.61 26.93 -7.08
CA SER A 172 -9.85 26.43 -5.72
C SER A 172 -11.22 25.75 -5.54
N VAL A 173 -11.86 25.28 -6.62
CA VAL A 173 -13.19 24.65 -6.57
C VAL A 173 -13.05 23.13 -6.44
N PHE A 174 -13.68 22.56 -5.42
CA PHE A 174 -13.75 21.10 -5.20
C PHE A 174 -14.88 20.45 -5.98
N ASP A 175 -16.02 21.10 -6.09
CA ASP A 175 -17.27 20.63 -6.72
C ASP A 175 -17.80 19.30 -6.11
N PRO A 176 -18.21 19.32 -4.83
CA PRO A 176 -18.52 18.11 -4.06
C PRO A 176 -19.67 17.28 -4.61
N LYS A 177 -20.63 17.91 -5.31
CA LYS A 177 -21.86 17.27 -5.78
C LYS A 177 -21.80 16.71 -7.19
N SER A 178 -20.79 17.10 -7.97
CA SER A 178 -20.56 16.52 -9.30
C SER A 178 -20.09 15.08 -9.19
N ASN A 179 -20.38 14.28 -10.21
CA ASN A 179 -19.90 12.91 -10.29
C ASN A 179 -18.38 12.86 -10.44
N ALA A 180 -17.76 11.88 -9.83
CA ALA A 180 -16.34 11.63 -10.00
C ALA A 180 -16.09 10.89 -11.32
N THR A 181 -15.17 11.41 -12.14
CA THR A 181 -14.78 10.78 -13.38
C THR A 181 -13.74 9.68 -13.14
N ARG A 182 -13.59 8.78 -14.11
CA ARG A 182 -12.59 7.71 -14.08
C ARG A 182 -11.17 8.27 -13.95
N ALA A 183 -10.86 9.38 -14.64
CA ALA A 183 -9.59 10.07 -14.52
C ALA A 183 -9.34 10.61 -13.09
N GLN A 184 -10.35 11.18 -12.47
CA GLN A 184 -10.23 11.70 -11.09
C GLN A 184 -10.01 10.58 -10.08
N VAL A 185 -10.68 9.45 -10.27
CA VAL A 185 -10.47 8.27 -9.41
C VAL A 185 -9.08 7.68 -9.62
N ALA A 186 -8.59 7.57 -10.86
CA ALA A 186 -7.24 7.10 -11.15
C ALA A 186 -6.18 8.00 -10.48
N SER A 187 -6.34 9.32 -10.59
CA SER A 187 -5.44 10.28 -9.95
C SER A 187 -5.46 10.18 -8.42
N ALA A 188 -6.65 10.13 -7.82
CA ALA A 188 -6.78 10.00 -6.37
C ALA A 188 -6.20 8.67 -5.86
N LEU A 189 -6.37 7.58 -6.62
CA LEU A 189 -5.83 6.27 -6.29
C LEU A 189 -4.31 6.25 -6.37
N MET A 190 -3.73 6.75 -7.47
CA MET A 190 -2.28 6.90 -7.61
C MET A 190 -1.70 7.73 -6.46
N ASN A 191 -2.28 8.91 -6.19
CA ASN A 191 -1.81 9.77 -5.11
C ASN A 191 -1.90 9.08 -3.73
N LEU A 192 -2.97 8.31 -3.48
CA LEU A 192 -3.11 7.56 -2.25
C LEU A 192 -2.06 6.44 -2.13
N ASP A 193 -1.83 5.69 -3.21
CA ASP A 193 -0.87 4.59 -3.21
C ASP A 193 0.58 5.10 -3.14
N LEU A 194 0.92 6.14 -3.91
CA LEU A 194 2.23 6.81 -3.80
C LEU A 194 2.44 7.39 -2.40
N ARG A 195 1.39 7.93 -1.77
CA ARG A 195 1.47 8.42 -0.41
C ARG A 195 1.65 7.30 0.60
N LYS A 196 1.04 6.14 0.42
CA LYS A 196 1.35 4.95 1.23
C LYS A 196 2.81 4.55 1.08
N GLN A 197 3.39 4.74 -0.12
CA GLN A 197 4.80 4.49 -0.41
C GLN A 197 5.71 5.63 0.08
N THR A 198 5.21 6.88 0.08
CA THR A 198 5.93 8.09 0.53
C THR A 198 5.42 8.61 1.86
N THR A 199 4.57 7.86 2.60
CA THR A 199 4.23 8.30 3.94
C THR A 199 5.56 8.56 4.61
N PRO A 200 5.91 9.82 4.92
CA PRO A 200 6.95 10.05 5.87
C PRO A 200 6.51 9.23 7.05
N THR A 201 7.35 8.36 7.51
CA THR A 201 7.28 7.77 8.82
C THR A 201 6.46 8.68 9.71
N PRO A 202 5.33 8.26 10.33
CA PRO A 202 4.60 9.11 11.25
C PRO A 202 5.63 9.82 12.08
N ASP A 203 5.54 11.13 12.19
CA ASP A 203 6.47 11.94 12.99
C ASP A 203 6.59 11.22 14.33
N MET A 204 7.71 10.53 14.51
CA MET A 204 7.92 9.57 15.57
C MET A 204 7.67 10.30 16.87
N ALA A 205 6.49 10.15 17.44
CA ALA A 205 6.26 10.50 18.81
C ALA A 205 7.28 9.71 19.63
N ASP A 206 8.39 10.41 19.95
CA ASP A 206 9.37 10.00 20.91
C ASP A 206 10.27 8.81 20.56
N GLY A 207 11.28 9.05 19.68
CA GLY A 207 12.56 8.33 19.74
C GLY A 207 12.58 6.83 19.40
N SER A 208 11.57 6.29 18.74
CA SER A 208 11.58 4.89 18.32
C SER A 208 12.45 4.72 17.08
N SER A 209 13.59 4.09 17.24
CA SER A 209 14.56 3.74 16.20
C SER A 209 14.25 2.36 15.56
N ILE A 210 12.97 2.05 15.34
CA ILE A 210 12.51 0.73 14.89
C ILE A 210 11.92 0.80 13.48
N LEU A 211 12.45 -0.02 12.56
CA LEU A 211 11.87 -0.31 11.26
C LEU A 211 11.31 -1.73 11.25
N ILE A 212 10.11 -1.93 10.71
CA ILE A 212 9.50 -3.25 10.48
C ILE A 212 9.40 -3.44 8.96
N ALA A 213 10.47 -3.95 8.36
CA ALA A 213 10.54 -4.24 6.94
C ALA A 213 10.05 -5.66 6.67
N TYR A 214 9.17 -5.85 5.69
CA TYR A 214 8.67 -7.18 5.37
C TYR A 214 8.35 -7.35 3.88
N PHE A 215 8.54 -8.57 3.38
CA PHE A 215 7.96 -9.05 2.14
C PHE A 215 6.85 -10.04 2.45
N SER A 216 5.72 -9.93 1.78
CA SER A 216 4.61 -10.88 1.94
C SER A 216 3.94 -11.16 0.61
N PHE A 217 3.65 -12.42 0.32
CA PHE A 217 2.95 -12.82 -0.91
C PHE A 217 1.48 -13.21 -0.64
N GLU A 218 1.25 -14.09 0.34
CA GLU A 218 -0.10 -14.57 0.69
C GLU A 218 -0.71 -13.83 1.90
N GLY A 219 -0.03 -12.80 2.42
CA GLY A 219 -0.52 -11.99 3.53
C GLY A 219 -0.09 -12.45 4.92
N HIS A 220 0.40 -13.68 5.11
CA HIS A 220 0.76 -14.21 6.43
C HIS A 220 1.88 -13.41 7.10
N THR A 221 2.96 -13.13 6.38
CA THR A 221 4.07 -12.32 6.91
C THR A 221 3.63 -10.87 7.18
N LYS A 222 2.76 -10.31 6.34
CA LYS A 222 2.15 -8.99 6.55
C LYS A 222 1.38 -8.95 7.86
N GLN A 223 0.56 -9.96 8.14
CA GLN A 223 -0.20 -10.03 9.40
C GLN A 223 0.73 -10.03 10.62
N ILE A 224 1.87 -10.75 10.57
CA ILE A 224 2.87 -10.73 11.65
C ILE A 224 3.45 -9.31 11.80
N ALA A 225 3.81 -8.65 10.70
CA ALA A 225 4.36 -7.31 10.70
C ALA A 225 3.38 -6.29 11.30
N GLU A 226 2.11 -6.37 10.94
CA GLU A 226 1.04 -5.53 11.48
C GLU A 226 0.82 -5.77 12.99
N ASP A 227 0.88 -7.02 13.45
CA ASP A 227 0.81 -7.36 14.88
C ASP A 227 2.02 -6.82 15.67
N ILE A 228 3.23 -6.90 15.11
CA ILE A 228 4.42 -6.27 15.71
C ILE A 228 4.23 -4.76 15.81
N TYR A 229 3.85 -4.13 14.70
CA TYR A 229 3.62 -2.69 14.66
C TYR A 229 2.59 -2.21 15.67
N ALA A 230 1.47 -2.92 15.79
CA ALA A 230 0.41 -2.59 16.74
C ALA A 230 0.88 -2.62 18.21
N GLN A 231 1.92 -3.40 18.53
CA GLN A 231 2.39 -3.60 19.90
C GLN A 231 3.57 -2.71 20.28
N ILE A 232 4.48 -2.43 19.35
CA ILE A 232 5.71 -1.69 19.66
C ILE A 232 5.86 -0.38 18.88
N GLY A 233 4.96 -0.10 17.92
CA GLY A 233 5.09 1.05 17.02
C GLY A 233 6.30 0.92 16.07
N GLY A 234 6.88 2.03 15.68
CA GLY A 234 7.95 2.09 14.70
C GLY A 234 7.42 2.38 13.29
N ASP A 235 8.22 2.07 12.27
CA ASP A 235 7.87 2.28 10.88
C ASP A 235 7.62 0.96 10.18
N LEU A 236 6.50 0.86 9.47
CA LEU A 236 6.15 -0.33 8.71
C LEU A 236 6.54 -0.11 7.24
N PHE A 237 7.36 -1.01 6.68
CA PHE A 237 7.85 -0.93 5.31
C PHE A 237 7.65 -2.25 4.57
N GLU A 238 6.89 -2.22 3.48
CA GLU A 238 6.73 -3.38 2.60
C GLU A 238 7.84 -3.42 1.55
N ILE A 239 8.63 -4.48 1.56
CA ILE A 239 9.66 -4.76 0.56
C ILE A 239 8.96 -5.21 -0.72
N MET A 240 8.94 -4.38 -1.74
CA MET A 240 8.24 -4.67 -3.00
C MET A 240 9.23 -4.85 -4.14
N PRO A 241 9.18 -5.94 -4.90
CA PRO A 241 9.95 -6.06 -6.13
C PRO A 241 9.35 -5.15 -7.22
N GLU A 242 10.21 -4.55 -8.05
CA GLU A 242 9.80 -3.76 -9.22
C GLU A 242 8.90 -4.57 -10.17
N LYS A 243 9.19 -5.86 -10.31
CA LYS A 243 8.34 -6.81 -11.03
C LYS A 243 7.60 -7.69 -10.01
N PRO A 244 6.31 -7.44 -9.76
CA PRO A 244 5.55 -8.22 -8.79
C PRO A 244 5.56 -9.72 -9.11
N TYR A 245 5.63 -10.53 -8.09
CA TYR A 245 5.39 -11.97 -8.21
C TYR A 245 3.90 -12.19 -8.50
N ILE A 246 3.60 -12.79 -9.65
CA ILE A 246 2.22 -13.01 -10.11
C ILE A 246 1.95 -14.50 -10.21
N GLY A 247 0.74 -14.92 -9.82
CA GLY A 247 0.28 -16.29 -9.98
C GLY A 247 -0.08 -16.99 -8.68
N THR A 248 -0.25 -18.29 -8.74
CA THR A 248 -0.50 -19.16 -7.59
C THR A 248 0.81 -19.54 -6.89
N ARG A 249 0.72 -20.11 -5.69
CA ARG A 249 1.88 -20.71 -4.99
C ARG A 249 2.69 -21.67 -5.87
N ASN A 250 2.03 -22.42 -6.76
CA ASN A 250 2.71 -23.33 -7.68
C ASN A 250 3.51 -22.60 -8.75
N ASP A 251 2.99 -21.49 -9.27
CA ASP A 251 3.69 -20.67 -10.26
C ASP A 251 4.94 -20.03 -9.64
N LEU A 252 4.79 -19.55 -8.41
CA LEU A 252 5.89 -18.98 -7.63
C LEU A 252 6.99 -19.97 -7.29
N SER A 253 6.63 -21.23 -7.05
CA SER A 253 7.62 -22.28 -6.74
C SER A 253 8.71 -22.37 -7.81
N GLY A 254 8.34 -22.24 -9.09
CA GLY A 254 9.28 -22.23 -10.21
C GLY A 254 10.17 -20.98 -10.22
N ILE A 255 9.56 -19.78 -10.02
CA ILE A 255 10.27 -18.50 -10.01
C ILE A 255 11.25 -18.45 -8.83
N ALA A 256 10.76 -18.73 -7.61
CA ALA A 256 11.57 -18.69 -6.40
C ALA A 256 12.76 -19.66 -6.46
N SER A 257 12.56 -20.89 -6.98
CA SER A 257 13.66 -21.84 -7.11
C SER A 257 14.68 -21.42 -8.18
N ALA A 258 14.25 -20.77 -9.25
CA ALA A 258 15.13 -20.23 -10.26
C ALA A 258 15.97 -19.06 -9.71
N GLU A 259 15.33 -18.11 -9.05
CA GLU A 259 16.00 -16.96 -8.42
C GLU A 259 17.02 -17.41 -7.37
N LEU A 260 16.66 -18.36 -6.51
CA LEU A 260 17.58 -18.91 -5.51
C LEU A 260 18.80 -19.57 -6.18
N ARG A 261 18.58 -20.39 -7.20
CA ARG A 261 19.67 -21.08 -7.91
C ARG A 261 20.60 -20.11 -8.65
N GLU A 262 20.05 -19.03 -9.20
CA GLU A 262 20.77 -17.99 -9.93
C GLU A 262 21.37 -16.92 -9.02
N ASN A 263 21.08 -16.99 -7.72
CA ASN A 263 21.41 -15.95 -6.74
C ASN A 263 20.94 -14.57 -7.22
N ALA A 264 19.71 -14.52 -7.74
CA ALA A 264 19.15 -13.32 -8.33
C ALA A 264 18.96 -12.19 -7.31
N ARG A 265 18.95 -10.96 -7.79
CA ARG A 265 18.62 -9.77 -6.99
C ARG A 265 17.52 -9.00 -7.72
N PRO A 266 16.25 -9.36 -7.54
CA PRO A 266 15.13 -8.62 -8.09
C PRO A 266 15.18 -7.17 -7.64
N ALA A 267 15.08 -6.21 -8.57
CA ALA A 267 15.09 -4.80 -8.24
C ALA A 267 13.90 -4.43 -7.33
N LEU A 268 14.11 -3.47 -6.43
CA LEU A 268 13.08 -2.97 -5.52
C LEU A 268 12.27 -1.85 -6.17
N ALA A 269 10.96 -1.85 -5.95
CA ALA A 269 10.08 -0.75 -6.33
C ALA A 269 10.09 0.38 -5.32
N THR A 270 10.42 0.10 -4.06
CA THR A 270 10.39 1.05 -2.94
C THR A 270 11.69 0.98 -2.14
N HIS A 271 12.10 2.12 -1.58
CA HIS A 271 13.37 2.27 -0.86
C HIS A 271 13.17 2.99 0.47
N VAL A 272 13.94 2.62 1.48
CA VAL A 272 13.97 3.33 2.77
C VAL A 272 14.87 4.56 2.63
N ASN A 273 14.31 5.76 2.75
CA ASN A 273 15.03 7.00 2.47
C ASN A 273 16.17 7.33 3.47
N ASN A 274 16.07 6.86 4.70
CA ASN A 274 17.06 7.15 5.75
C ASN A 274 17.21 5.95 6.70
N MET A 275 17.93 4.91 6.24
CA MET A 275 18.18 3.70 7.04
C MET A 275 18.98 4.01 8.32
N ASP A 276 19.78 5.07 8.33
CA ASP A 276 20.66 5.41 9.47
C ASP A 276 19.88 5.78 10.73
N GLN A 277 18.63 6.23 10.60
CA GLN A 277 17.80 6.59 11.74
C GLN A 277 17.33 5.39 12.59
N TYR A 278 17.44 4.16 12.07
CA TYR A 278 16.95 2.96 12.76
C TYR A 278 18.10 2.22 13.44
N ASP A 279 17.92 1.87 14.71
CA ASP A 279 18.83 1.02 15.48
C ASP A 279 18.39 -0.45 15.44
N VAL A 280 17.07 -0.67 15.33
CA VAL A 280 16.45 -2.00 15.29
C VAL A 280 15.66 -2.14 14.00
N VAL A 281 15.95 -3.19 13.23
CA VAL A 281 15.27 -3.49 11.98
C VAL A 281 14.68 -4.91 12.04
N PHE A 282 13.36 -4.99 12.15
CA PHE A 282 12.65 -6.23 11.96
C PHE A 282 12.64 -6.56 10.47
N VAL A 283 12.91 -7.82 10.12
CA VAL A 283 12.94 -8.29 8.73
C VAL A 283 12.04 -9.50 8.58
N GLY A 284 10.90 -9.30 7.90
CA GLY A 284 9.86 -10.31 7.71
C GLY A 284 9.82 -10.89 6.31
N TYR A 285 9.61 -12.21 6.21
CA TYR A 285 9.53 -12.91 4.91
C TYR A 285 8.82 -14.25 5.02
N PRO A 286 8.16 -14.73 3.94
CA PRO A 286 7.77 -16.14 3.84
C PRO A 286 9.00 -16.99 3.54
N CYS A 287 9.14 -18.16 4.19
CA CYS A 287 10.25 -19.08 3.92
C CYS A 287 10.00 -19.83 2.60
N TRP A 288 10.73 -19.48 1.53
CA TRP A 288 10.65 -20.10 0.21
C TRP A 288 11.87 -20.98 -0.07
N TRP A 289 11.64 -22.24 -0.40
CA TRP A 289 12.73 -23.19 -0.68
C TRP A 289 13.81 -23.23 0.42
N SER A 290 13.36 -23.20 1.67
CA SER A 290 14.21 -23.21 2.87
C SER A 290 15.15 -22.00 2.99
N ASP A 291 14.79 -20.85 2.37
CA ASP A 291 15.51 -19.58 2.52
C ASP A 291 14.55 -18.40 2.43
N ALA A 292 15.04 -17.19 2.63
CA ALA A 292 14.28 -15.98 2.35
C ALA A 292 14.16 -15.75 0.84
N PRO A 293 13.06 -15.13 0.36
CA PRO A 293 12.93 -14.72 -1.05
C PRO A 293 14.06 -13.78 -1.49
N MET A 294 14.49 -13.89 -2.75
CA MET A 294 15.66 -13.17 -3.23
C MET A 294 15.51 -11.64 -3.21
N VAL A 295 14.28 -11.13 -3.28
CA VAL A 295 13.98 -9.70 -3.10
C VAL A 295 14.34 -9.19 -1.70
N VAL A 296 14.25 -10.02 -0.67
CA VAL A 296 14.66 -9.68 0.70
C VAL A 296 16.17 -9.50 0.77
N PHE A 297 16.95 -10.32 0.06
CA PHE A 297 18.40 -10.13 -0.02
C PHE A 297 18.77 -8.89 -0.79
N THR A 298 18.02 -8.49 -1.82
CA THR A 298 18.21 -7.18 -2.47
C THR A 298 18.07 -6.05 -1.46
N PHE A 299 17.03 -6.08 -0.63
CA PHE A 299 16.81 -5.10 0.44
C PHE A 299 17.97 -5.10 1.45
N LEU A 300 18.40 -6.27 1.92
CA LEU A 300 19.48 -6.39 2.90
C LEU A 300 20.87 -5.98 2.38
N GLU A 301 21.08 -6.04 1.08
CA GLU A 301 22.34 -5.66 0.44
C GLU A 301 22.35 -4.21 -0.01
N GLU A 302 21.20 -3.52 0.01
CA GLU A 302 21.10 -2.11 -0.40
C GLU A 302 21.59 -1.14 0.69
N TYR A 303 21.50 -1.52 1.97
CA TYR A 303 21.77 -0.62 3.10
C TYR A 303 22.93 -1.11 3.98
N ASP A 304 23.54 -0.17 4.71
CA ASP A 304 24.50 -0.51 5.77
C ASP A 304 23.76 -0.79 7.10
N PHE A 305 23.85 -2.01 7.57
CA PHE A 305 23.29 -2.46 8.85
C PHE A 305 24.31 -2.50 9.98
N SER A 306 25.52 -1.95 9.80
CA SER A 306 26.55 -1.92 10.83
C SER A 306 26.07 -1.23 12.10
N GLY A 307 26.21 -1.92 13.24
CA GLY A 307 25.77 -1.43 14.55
C GLY A 307 24.28 -1.58 14.83
N LYS A 308 23.49 -2.06 13.88
CA LYS A 308 22.04 -2.25 14.03
C LYS A 308 21.73 -3.65 14.54
N THR A 309 20.57 -3.79 15.18
CA THR A 309 19.99 -5.06 15.58
C THR A 309 18.95 -5.50 14.54
N ILE A 310 19.17 -6.65 13.91
CA ILE A 310 18.22 -7.27 12.99
C ILE A 310 17.38 -8.29 13.74
N VAL A 311 16.07 -8.18 13.64
CA VAL A 311 15.12 -9.07 14.30
C VAL A 311 14.32 -9.81 13.23
N PRO A 312 14.72 -11.02 12.84
CA PRO A 312 14.04 -11.74 11.76
C PRO A 312 12.69 -12.29 12.22
N PHE A 313 11.70 -12.31 11.31
CA PHE A 313 10.47 -13.04 11.51
C PHE A 313 10.00 -13.70 10.21
N THR A 314 9.39 -14.88 10.30
CA THR A 314 9.02 -15.65 9.10
C THR A 314 7.71 -16.41 9.26
N SER A 315 6.94 -16.44 8.17
CA SER A 315 5.89 -17.45 7.97
C SER A 315 6.43 -18.59 7.11
N TYR A 316 6.01 -19.82 7.36
CA TYR A 316 6.51 -20.99 6.63
C TYR A 316 5.45 -22.08 6.50
N GLY A 317 5.51 -22.87 5.39
CA GLY A 317 4.72 -24.08 5.23
C GLY A 317 5.28 -25.25 6.04
N THR A 318 6.49 -25.71 5.71
CA THR A 318 7.09 -26.91 6.31
C THR A 318 8.54 -26.75 6.75
N SER A 319 9.24 -25.71 6.28
CA SER A 319 10.71 -25.61 6.39
C SER A 319 11.21 -24.90 7.65
N GLY A 320 10.34 -24.31 8.47
CA GLY A 320 10.78 -23.43 9.55
C GLY A 320 11.66 -22.30 9.00
N TRP A 321 12.76 -22.02 9.67
CA TRP A 321 13.76 -21.03 9.23
C TRP A 321 14.59 -21.48 8.02
N GLY A 322 14.72 -22.78 7.78
CA GLY A 322 15.65 -23.31 6.78
C GLY A 322 17.05 -22.73 6.93
N ASN A 323 17.60 -22.18 5.84
CA ASN A 323 18.92 -21.53 5.81
C ASN A 323 18.86 -20.01 6.03
N SER A 324 17.65 -19.44 6.12
CA SER A 324 17.43 -18.00 5.99
C SER A 324 18.18 -17.15 7.01
N LEU A 325 18.29 -17.60 8.28
CA LEU A 325 19.04 -16.86 9.30
C LEU A 325 20.52 -16.73 8.96
N ALA A 326 21.13 -17.81 8.46
CA ALA A 326 22.53 -17.78 8.04
C ALA A 326 22.72 -16.93 6.76
N SER A 327 21.74 -16.93 5.87
CA SER A 327 21.75 -16.13 4.66
C SER A 327 21.61 -14.63 4.98
N ILE A 328 20.69 -14.28 5.88
CA ILE A 328 20.52 -12.90 6.39
C ILE A 328 21.81 -12.40 7.03
N GLN A 329 22.40 -13.19 7.94
CA GLN A 329 23.66 -12.80 8.59
C GLN A 329 24.78 -12.50 7.56
N ARG A 330 24.86 -13.28 6.49
CA ARG A 330 25.84 -13.02 5.41
C ARG A 330 25.56 -11.73 4.66
N SER A 331 24.28 -11.41 4.43
CA SER A 331 23.88 -10.21 3.67
C SER A 331 24.08 -8.93 4.46
N VAL A 332 23.76 -8.93 5.77
CA VAL A 332 23.94 -7.74 6.63
C VAL A 332 25.37 -7.57 7.18
N GLY A 333 26.21 -8.59 7.02
CA GLY A 333 27.60 -8.58 7.50
C GLY A 333 27.74 -8.86 9.01
N ASN A 334 28.99 -8.95 9.46
CA ASN A 334 29.32 -9.33 10.85
C ASN A 334 29.18 -8.18 11.87
N ASN A 335 28.98 -6.96 11.41
CA ASN A 335 28.86 -5.77 12.25
C ASN A 335 27.40 -5.52 12.69
N ALA A 336 26.43 -6.26 12.16
CA ALA A 336 25.05 -6.28 12.61
C ALA A 336 24.84 -7.41 13.63
N THR A 337 23.96 -7.18 14.60
CA THR A 337 23.54 -8.21 15.57
C THR A 337 22.24 -8.84 15.10
N ILE A 338 22.18 -10.17 15.03
CA ILE A 338 20.92 -10.89 14.79
C ILE A 338 20.32 -11.28 16.15
N ALA A 339 19.14 -10.74 16.45
CA ALA A 339 18.39 -11.09 17.65
C ALA A 339 17.59 -12.40 17.45
N GLU A 340 16.97 -12.89 18.54
CA GLU A 340 16.07 -14.02 18.48
C GLU A 340 14.87 -13.74 17.61
N GLY A 341 14.64 -14.55 16.58
CA GLY A 341 13.58 -14.35 15.60
C GLY A 341 12.26 -15.01 16.00
N PHE A 342 11.18 -14.61 15.33
CA PHE A 342 9.86 -15.22 15.45
C PHE A 342 9.51 -16.02 14.20
N SER A 343 8.99 -17.23 14.38
CA SER A 343 8.54 -18.04 13.24
C SER A 343 7.18 -18.68 13.52
N VAL A 344 6.34 -18.72 12.49
CA VAL A 344 5.01 -19.30 12.58
C VAL A 344 4.67 -20.09 11.33
N GLN A 345 4.02 -21.24 11.51
CA GLN A 345 3.52 -22.03 10.40
C GLN A 345 2.26 -21.37 9.83
N GLU A 346 2.16 -21.28 8.50
CA GLU A 346 1.05 -20.60 7.80
C GLU A 346 -0.33 -21.20 8.15
N ASP A 347 -0.39 -22.50 8.40
CA ASP A 347 -1.63 -23.17 8.81
C ASP A 347 -1.94 -23.02 10.31
N ASP A 348 -1.05 -22.40 11.10
CA ASP A 348 -1.18 -22.22 12.56
C ASP A 348 -1.05 -20.73 12.96
N MET A 349 -1.91 -19.91 12.39
CA MET A 349 -1.97 -18.49 12.71
C MET A 349 -2.91 -18.16 13.88
N GLN A 350 -3.39 -19.18 14.61
CA GLN A 350 -4.24 -18.97 15.78
C GLN A 350 -3.43 -18.33 16.91
N ASP A 351 -4.09 -17.45 17.65
CA ASP A 351 -3.50 -16.70 18.77
C ASP A 351 -2.20 -15.95 18.42
N LEU A 352 -2.02 -15.59 17.12
CA LEU A 352 -0.81 -14.94 16.62
C LEU A 352 -0.41 -13.74 17.46
N SER A 353 -1.33 -12.83 17.76
CA SER A 353 -1.07 -11.60 18.52
C SER A 353 -0.52 -11.90 19.93
N ALA A 354 -1.06 -12.90 20.62
CA ALA A 354 -0.56 -13.31 21.94
C ALA A 354 0.85 -13.93 21.87
N ARG A 355 1.14 -14.68 20.82
CA ARG A 355 2.45 -15.30 20.58
C ARG A 355 3.50 -14.23 20.23
N VAL A 356 3.13 -13.25 19.39
CA VAL A 356 3.97 -12.09 19.07
C VAL A 356 4.24 -11.27 20.34
N THR A 357 3.21 -11.03 21.19
CA THR A 357 3.39 -10.33 22.47
C THR A 357 4.43 -11.03 23.34
N THR A 358 4.30 -12.35 23.50
CA THR A 358 5.21 -13.12 24.35
C THR A 358 6.66 -13.06 23.83
N TRP A 359 6.83 -13.18 22.51
CA TRP A 359 8.14 -13.08 21.88
C TRP A 359 8.76 -11.70 22.04
N LEU A 360 8.01 -10.62 21.75
CA LEU A 360 8.48 -9.24 21.90
C LEU A 360 8.90 -8.90 23.32
N GLN A 361 8.20 -9.44 24.33
CA GLN A 361 8.58 -9.29 25.76
C GLN A 361 9.90 -9.98 26.10
N GLY A 362 10.26 -11.05 25.36
CA GLY A 362 11.53 -11.77 25.51
C GLY A 362 12.71 -11.10 24.81
N LEU A 363 12.45 -10.15 23.89
CA LEU A 363 13.50 -9.44 23.19
C LEU A 363 14.10 -8.37 24.11
N GLU A 364 15.37 -8.51 24.52
CA GLU A 364 16.16 -7.46 25.11
C GLU A 364 16.59 -6.48 24.00
N LEU A 365 15.65 -5.67 23.49
CA LEU A 365 15.98 -4.60 22.57
C LEU A 365 16.66 -3.49 23.38
N ALA A 366 17.93 -3.18 23.04
CA ALA A 366 18.69 -2.14 23.72
C ALA A 366 17.88 -0.83 23.75
N LYS A 367 17.67 -0.30 24.98
CA LYS A 367 17.05 1.00 25.21
C LYS A 367 18.06 2.09 25.02
#